data_15a70a7f3f63df05513bf90cfcdd8d43
#
_entry.id   15a70a7f3f63df05513bf90cfcdd8d43
#
_cell.length_a   1.000
_cell.length_b   1.000
_cell.length_c   1.000
_cell.angle_alpha   90.00
_cell.angle_beta   90.00
_cell.angle_gamma   90.00
#
_symmetry.space_group_name_H-M   'P 1'
#
loop_
_entity.id
_entity.type
_entity.pdbx_description
1 polymer ?
#
loop_
_entity_poly.entity_id
_entity_poly.type
_entity_poly.pdbx_seq_one_letter_code
_entity_poly.pdbx_strand_id
1 'polypeptide(L)'
;MTDAERARDALEGHTLVLCRGEEMITSEKRGISPMMDLIAEGVDLRGFSAADQVVGRAAALLFAYAGVREVYAKVASSGALEIFRKQRIPIYYETLAEHIVNRKGDGICPMEQATAGTDDPKVALGLLKESLCRLRGK
;
A
#
# COMPACT_ATOMS: atom_id res chain seq x y z
N MET A 1 15.38 6.94 -16.80
CA MET A 1 14.87 6.44 -15.50
C MET A 1 13.36 6.26 -15.60
N THR A 2 12.86 5.11 -15.18
CA THR A 2 11.42 4.82 -15.18
C THR A 2 10.73 5.52 -14.01
N ASP A 3 9.40 5.60 -14.07
CA ASP A 3 8.61 6.15 -12.95
C ASP A 3 8.83 5.34 -11.67
N ALA A 4 8.94 4.01 -11.78
CA ALA A 4 9.21 3.14 -10.63
C ALA A 4 10.57 3.43 -10.01
N GLU A 5 11.58 3.63 -10.84
CA GLU A 5 12.93 3.97 -10.36
C GLU A 5 12.95 5.35 -9.68
N ARG A 6 12.24 6.33 -10.24
CA ARG A 6 12.15 7.66 -9.63
C ARG A 6 11.42 7.60 -8.29
N ALA A 7 10.34 6.82 -8.20
CA ALA A 7 9.60 6.66 -6.96
C ALA A 7 10.49 6.01 -5.90
N ARG A 8 11.22 4.95 -6.27
CA ARG A 8 12.15 4.26 -5.38
C ARG A 8 13.23 5.22 -4.86
N ASP A 9 13.85 5.97 -5.77
CA ASP A 9 14.94 6.88 -5.40
C ASP A 9 14.44 8.03 -4.50
N ALA A 10 13.21 8.47 -4.69
CA ALA A 10 12.60 9.53 -3.88
C ALA A 10 12.07 9.05 -2.54
N LEU A 11 12.03 7.74 -2.30
CA LEU A 11 11.41 7.19 -1.10
C LEU A 11 12.13 7.55 0.21
N GLU A 12 13.43 7.80 0.15
CA GLU A 12 14.18 8.19 1.35
C GLU A 12 13.57 9.45 1.96
N GLY A 13 13.26 9.40 3.25
CA GLY A 13 12.62 10.49 3.98
C GLY A 13 11.10 10.53 3.85
N HIS A 14 10.51 9.60 3.09
CA HIS A 14 9.07 9.50 2.92
C HIS A 14 8.60 8.08 3.24
N THR A 15 7.30 7.92 3.50
CA THR A 15 6.71 6.60 3.67
C THR A 15 6.13 6.07 2.37
N LEU A 16 5.65 6.98 1.51
CA LEU A 16 5.04 6.64 0.23
C LEU A 16 5.40 7.67 -0.81
N VAL A 17 5.74 7.22 -2.01
CA VAL A 17 5.97 8.07 -3.18
C VAL A 17 5.23 7.47 -4.37
N LEU A 18 4.52 8.31 -5.11
CA LEU A 18 3.83 7.92 -6.34
C LEU A 18 4.32 8.82 -7.47
N CYS A 19 4.69 8.23 -8.60
CA CYS A 19 5.19 8.96 -9.77
C CYS A 19 4.44 8.56 -11.03
N ARG A 20 4.09 9.56 -11.84
CA ARG A 20 3.55 9.34 -13.19
C ARG A 20 4.01 10.49 -14.06
N GLY A 21 4.99 10.25 -14.94
CA GLY A 21 5.59 11.32 -15.74
C GLY A 21 6.20 12.39 -14.85
N GLU A 22 5.75 13.62 -14.97
CA GLU A 22 6.23 14.73 -14.14
C GLU A 22 5.50 14.87 -12.82
N GLU A 23 4.42 14.10 -12.64
CA GLU A 23 3.64 14.13 -11.41
C GLU A 23 4.31 13.30 -10.33
N MET A 24 4.39 13.85 -9.12
CA MET A 24 4.94 13.15 -7.97
C MET A 24 4.11 13.48 -6.74
N ILE A 25 3.70 12.45 -6.02
CA ILE A 25 2.97 12.57 -4.76
C ILE A 25 3.82 11.91 -3.69
N THR A 26 4.05 12.59 -2.58
CA THR A 26 4.82 12.05 -1.46
C THR A 26 4.01 12.15 -0.17
N SER A 27 4.30 11.27 0.78
CA SER A 27 3.66 11.29 2.09
C SER A 27 4.63 10.77 3.15
N GLU A 28 4.48 11.28 4.36
CA GLU A 28 5.18 10.81 5.55
C GLU A 28 4.22 10.18 6.55
N LYS A 29 2.94 10.07 6.19
CA LYS A 29 1.94 9.40 7.03
C LYS A 29 2.22 7.90 7.07
N ARG A 30 1.87 7.27 8.18
CA ARG A 30 2.18 5.85 8.40
C ARG A 30 1.09 4.91 7.92
N GLY A 31 1.50 3.68 7.65
CA GLY A 31 0.60 2.59 7.31
C GLY A 31 -0.15 2.85 6.02
N ILE A 32 -1.44 2.54 6.02
CA ILE A 32 -2.29 2.70 4.85
C ILE A 32 -2.94 4.09 4.77
N SER A 33 -2.73 4.95 5.75
CA SER A 33 -3.35 6.29 5.80
C SER A 33 -3.13 7.11 4.54
N PRO A 34 -1.90 7.18 3.96
CA PRO A 34 -1.71 7.96 2.74
C PRO A 34 -2.60 7.50 1.60
N MET A 35 -2.68 6.20 1.36
CA MET A 35 -3.51 5.66 0.28
C MET A 35 -4.99 5.86 0.56
N MET A 36 -5.42 5.65 1.80
CA MET A 36 -6.82 5.86 2.19
C MET A 36 -7.23 7.32 1.96
N ASP A 37 -6.37 8.26 2.31
CA ASP A 37 -6.64 9.69 2.12
C ASP A 37 -6.74 10.04 0.63
N LEU A 38 -5.81 9.56 -0.19
CA LEU A 38 -5.82 9.82 -1.64
C LEU A 38 -7.07 9.25 -2.30
N ILE A 39 -7.46 8.06 -1.92
CA ILE A 39 -8.67 7.41 -2.45
C ILE A 39 -9.92 8.20 -2.02
N ALA A 40 -9.99 8.62 -0.76
CA ALA A 40 -11.12 9.40 -0.24
C ALA A 40 -11.25 10.76 -0.93
N GLU A 41 -10.13 11.36 -1.29
CA GLU A 41 -10.09 12.64 -2.00
C GLU A 41 -10.41 12.53 -3.49
N GLY A 42 -10.54 11.29 -3.99
CA GLY A 42 -10.86 11.05 -5.40
C GLY A 42 -9.70 11.29 -6.36
N VAL A 43 -8.47 11.23 -5.87
CA VAL A 43 -7.29 11.42 -6.71
C VAL A 43 -7.17 10.23 -7.68
N ASP A 44 -6.99 10.53 -8.97
CA ASP A 44 -6.81 9.50 -9.98
C ASP A 44 -5.37 8.98 -9.95
N LEU A 45 -5.18 7.79 -9.40
CA LEU A 45 -3.87 7.15 -9.24
C LEU A 45 -3.56 6.12 -10.33
N ARG A 46 -4.45 5.94 -11.30
CA ARG A 46 -4.23 4.96 -12.37
C ARG A 46 -2.98 5.32 -13.16
N GLY A 47 -2.15 4.31 -13.40
CA GLY A 47 -0.91 4.48 -14.15
C GLY A 47 0.25 5.05 -13.36
N PHE A 48 0.06 5.40 -12.08
CA PHE A 48 1.17 5.79 -11.21
C PHE A 48 2.01 4.57 -10.85
N SER A 49 3.31 4.79 -10.71
CA SER A 49 4.22 3.81 -10.10
C SER A 49 4.40 4.22 -8.65
N ALA A 50 4.34 3.27 -7.74
CA ALA A 50 4.39 3.53 -6.30
C ALA A 50 5.66 2.97 -5.68
N ALA A 51 6.16 3.65 -4.64
CA ALA A 51 7.20 3.13 -3.76
C ALA A 51 6.76 3.33 -2.32
N ASP A 52 6.91 2.29 -1.50
CA ASP A 52 6.46 2.29 -0.11
C ASP A 52 7.50 1.58 0.75
N GLN A 53 7.62 2.00 2.00
CA GLN A 53 8.55 1.38 2.94
C GLN A 53 8.12 -0.03 3.31
N VAL A 54 6.84 -0.23 3.59
CA VAL A 54 6.29 -1.52 4.00
C VAL A 54 4.96 -1.77 3.30
N VAL A 55 4.87 -2.86 2.56
CA VAL A 55 3.65 -3.21 1.82
C VAL A 55 3.14 -4.57 2.29
N GLY A 56 2.04 -4.55 3.02
CA GLY A 56 1.31 -5.74 3.40
C GLY A 56 0.12 -5.98 2.48
N ARG A 57 -0.69 -6.97 2.83
CA ARG A 57 -1.89 -7.34 2.09
C ARG A 57 -2.85 -6.16 1.93
N ALA A 58 -3.07 -5.41 3.03
CA ALA A 58 -3.97 -4.25 3.01
C ALA A 58 -3.50 -3.19 2.01
N ALA A 59 -2.21 -2.83 2.06
CA ALA A 59 -1.64 -1.85 1.13
C ALA A 59 -1.73 -2.36 -0.32
N ALA A 60 -1.43 -3.64 -0.54
CA ALA A 60 -1.51 -4.23 -1.89
C ALA A 60 -2.92 -4.12 -2.46
N LEU A 61 -3.94 -4.40 -1.64
CA LEU A 61 -5.34 -4.28 -2.07
C LEU A 61 -5.72 -2.84 -2.41
N LEU A 62 -5.20 -1.87 -1.66
CA LEU A 62 -5.43 -0.45 -1.95
C LEU A 62 -4.73 -0.01 -3.22
N PHE A 63 -3.50 -0.45 -3.46
CA PHE A 63 -2.81 -0.17 -4.72
C PHE A 63 -3.58 -0.76 -5.91
N ALA A 64 -4.09 -1.98 -5.76
CA ALA A 64 -4.90 -2.61 -6.79
C ALA A 64 -6.21 -1.85 -7.05
N TYR A 65 -6.87 -1.42 -5.99
CA TYR A 65 -8.09 -0.61 -6.10
C TYR A 65 -7.82 0.69 -6.86
N ALA A 66 -6.71 1.34 -6.54
CA ALA A 66 -6.33 2.62 -7.16
C ALA A 66 -5.85 2.48 -8.60
N GLY A 67 -5.53 1.26 -9.04
CA GLY A 67 -5.08 1.02 -10.40
C GLY A 67 -3.64 1.42 -10.66
N VAL A 68 -2.78 1.37 -9.64
CA VAL A 68 -1.35 1.68 -9.84
C VAL A 68 -0.71 0.66 -10.78
N ARG A 69 0.27 1.12 -11.53
CA ARG A 69 0.90 0.34 -12.59
C ARG A 69 1.90 -0.69 -12.04
N GLU A 70 2.66 -0.32 -11.05
CA GLU A 70 3.70 -1.16 -10.45
C GLU A 70 4.07 -0.61 -9.08
N VAL A 71 4.66 -1.46 -8.24
CA VAL A 71 5.01 -1.09 -6.88
C VAL A 71 6.43 -1.52 -6.55
N TYR A 72 7.17 -0.66 -5.86
CA TYR A 72 8.42 -0.99 -5.21
C TYR A 72 8.18 -0.93 -3.70
N ALA A 73 8.63 -1.94 -2.98
CA ALA A 73 8.53 -1.99 -1.52
C ALA A 73 9.89 -2.26 -0.91
N LYS A 74 10.24 -1.56 0.14
CA LYS A 74 11.43 -1.91 0.88
C LYS A 74 11.23 -3.25 1.59
N VAL A 75 10.07 -3.41 2.20
CA VAL A 75 9.64 -4.68 2.80
C VAL A 75 8.25 -5.04 2.26
N ALA A 76 8.09 -6.24 1.74
CA ALA A 76 6.79 -6.73 1.29
C ALA A 76 6.44 -8.03 2.03
N SER A 77 5.16 -8.22 2.34
CA SER A 77 4.71 -9.45 2.97
C SER A 77 4.34 -10.50 1.94
N SER A 78 4.31 -11.77 2.37
CA SER A 78 3.85 -12.87 1.53
C SER A 78 2.42 -12.64 1.04
N GLY A 79 1.56 -12.10 1.90
CA GLY A 79 0.17 -11.77 1.55
C GLY A 79 0.08 -10.70 0.48
N ALA A 80 0.99 -9.71 0.52
CA ALA A 80 1.05 -8.68 -0.52
C ALA A 80 1.43 -9.27 -1.87
N LEU A 81 2.43 -10.15 -1.90
CA LEU A 81 2.86 -10.79 -3.15
C LEU A 81 1.73 -11.58 -3.79
N GLU A 82 0.94 -12.27 -2.98
CA GLU A 82 -0.21 -13.02 -3.47
C GLU A 82 -1.23 -12.11 -4.16
N ILE A 83 -1.54 -10.96 -3.56
CA ILE A 83 -2.48 -9.99 -4.13
C ILE A 83 -1.94 -9.42 -5.44
N PHE A 84 -0.67 -9.00 -5.47
CA PHE A 84 -0.07 -8.44 -6.68
C PHE A 84 -0.07 -9.46 -7.82
N ARG A 85 0.20 -10.73 -7.52
CA ARG A 85 0.15 -11.79 -8.52
C ARG A 85 -1.27 -11.94 -9.09
N LYS A 86 -2.28 -11.98 -8.23
CA LYS A 86 -3.68 -12.09 -8.66
C LYS A 86 -4.15 -10.91 -9.47
N GLN A 87 -3.70 -9.70 -9.12
CA GLN A 87 -4.08 -8.46 -9.77
C GLN A 87 -3.17 -8.12 -10.95
N ARG A 88 -2.15 -8.93 -11.21
CA ARG A 88 -1.18 -8.75 -12.30
C ARG A 88 -0.44 -7.42 -12.21
N ILE A 89 -0.07 -7.01 -11.00
CA ILE A 89 0.71 -5.80 -10.75
C ILE A 89 2.14 -6.22 -10.43
N PRO A 90 3.14 -5.78 -11.21
CA PRO A 90 4.54 -6.05 -10.88
C PRO A 90 4.91 -5.48 -9.52
N ILE A 91 5.61 -6.27 -8.72
CA ILE A 91 6.12 -5.85 -7.41
C ILE A 91 7.62 -6.13 -7.34
N TYR A 92 8.37 -5.12 -6.91
CA TYR A 92 9.81 -5.21 -6.68
C TYR A 92 10.04 -4.95 -5.19
N TYR A 93 10.83 -5.77 -4.52
CA TYR A 93 11.04 -5.63 -3.08
C TYR A 93 12.45 -6.03 -2.69
N GLU A 94 12.93 -5.45 -1.58
CA GLU A 94 14.27 -5.79 -1.05
C GLU A 94 14.19 -6.91 -0.02
N THR A 95 13.19 -6.88 0.85
CA THR A 95 13.03 -7.85 1.93
C THR A 95 11.62 -8.43 1.92
N LEU A 96 11.52 -9.75 2.08
CA LEU A 96 10.25 -10.45 2.21
C LEU A 96 9.99 -10.75 3.67
N ALA A 97 8.80 -10.39 4.16
CA ALA A 97 8.34 -10.72 5.50
C ALA A 97 7.13 -11.63 5.42
N GLU A 98 6.96 -12.55 6.36
CA GLU A 98 5.76 -13.41 6.38
C GLU A 98 4.52 -12.59 6.72
N HIS A 99 4.63 -11.70 7.70
CA HIS A 99 3.54 -10.88 8.20
C HIS A 99 3.99 -9.46 8.44
N ILE A 100 3.04 -8.51 8.37
CA ILE A 100 3.25 -7.16 8.84
C ILE A 100 2.78 -7.10 10.29
N VAL A 101 3.69 -6.79 11.20
CA VAL A 101 3.39 -6.71 12.62
C VAL A 101 2.81 -5.35 13.00
N ASN A 102 2.12 -5.30 14.14
CA ASN A 102 1.59 -4.05 14.68
C ASN A 102 2.76 -3.20 15.24
N ARG A 103 2.46 -1.98 15.67
CA ARG A 103 3.48 -1.05 16.18
C ARG A 103 4.24 -1.58 17.40
N LYS A 104 3.59 -2.41 18.21
CA LYS A 104 4.21 -3.00 19.42
C LYS A 104 5.10 -4.20 19.08
N GLY A 105 4.97 -4.76 17.89
CA GLY A 105 5.73 -5.92 17.47
C GLY A 105 5.26 -7.23 18.09
N ASP A 106 4.12 -7.24 18.76
CA ASP A 106 3.61 -8.41 19.48
C ASP A 106 2.43 -9.11 18.79
N GLY A 107 2.10 -8.71 17.58
CA GLY A 107 1.01 -9.33 16.84
C GLY A 107 0.89 -8.79 15.43
N ILE A 108 -0.07 -9.32 14.68
CA ILE A 108 -0.32 -8.92 13.30
C ILE A 108 -1.00 -7.56 13.26
N CYS A 109 -0.60 -6.73 12.30
CA CYS A 109 -1.20 -5.41 12.09
C CYS A 109 -2.73 -5.52 11.95
N PRO A 110 -3.52 -4.68 12.65
CA PRO A 110 -4.98 -4.73 12.56
C PRO A 110 -5.53 -4.61 11.15
N MET A 111 -4.87 -3.85 10.27
CA MET A 111 -5.30 -3.70 8.88
C MET A 111 -5.11 -5.00 8.11
N GLU A 112 -4.04 -5.75 8.40
CA GLU A 112 -3.82 -7.07 7.81
C GLU A 112 -4.87 -8.07 8.29
N GLN A 113 -5.27 -8.00 9.54
CA GLN A 113 -6.33 -8.83 10.08
C GLN A 113 -7.67 -8.52 9.40
N ALA A 114 -7.96 -7.24 9.20
CA ALA A 114 -9.21 -6.80 8.57
C ALA A 114 -9.36 -7.32 7.14
N THR A 115 -8.26 -7.46 6.40
CA THR A 115 -8.29 -7.88 5.01
C THR A 115 -7.94 -9.35 4.79
N ALA A 116 -7.68 -10.11 5.85
CA ALA A 116 -7.23 -11.50 5.73
C ALA A 116 -8.22 -12.40 4.98
N GLY A 117 -9.50 -12.09 5.02
CA GLY A 117 -10.55 -12.91 4.42
C GLY A 117 -10.96 -12.52 2.99
N THR A 118 -10.29 -11.55 2.38
CA THR A 118 -10.69 -11.09 1.04
C THR A 118 -9.52 -10.85 0.11
N ASP A 119 -9.72 -11.12 -1.17
CA ASP A 119 -8.80 -10.78 -2.26
C ASP A 119 -9.37 -9.66 -3.12
N ASP A 120 -10.59 -9.20 -2.83
CA ASP A 120 -11.29 -8.20 -3.64
C ASP A 120 -10.91 -6.80 -3.15
N PRO A 121 -10.25 -5.97 -3.99
CA PRO A 121 -9.84 -4.63 -3.58
C PRO A 121 -10.99 -3.74 -3.12
N LYS A 122 -12.14 -3.84 -3.75
CA LYS A 122 -13.30 -3.03 -3.40
C LYS A 122 -13.87 -3.41 -2.03
N VAL A 123 -13.97 -4.72 -1.76
CA VAL A 123 -14.41 -5.21 -0.44
C VAL A 123 -13.40 -4.80 0.62
N ALA A 124 -12.12 -4.93 0.32
CA ALA A 124 -11.05 -4.55 1.24
C ALA A 124 -11.11 -3.07 1.62
N LEU A 125 -11.40 -2.20 0.65
CA LEU A 125 -11.51 -0.77 0.93
C LEU A 125 -12.60 -0.50 1.98
N GLY A 126 -13.76 -1.13 1.86
CA GLY A 126 -14.83 -1.00 2.83
C GLY A 126 -14.45 -1.49 4.22
N LEU A 127 -13.78 -2.65 4.28
CA LEU A 127 -13.31 -3.22 5.55
C LEU A 127 -12.27 -2.33 6.22
N LEU A 128 -11.39 -1.74 5.44
CA LEU A 128 -10.35 -0.84 5.96
C LEU A 128 -10.94 0.47 6.45
N LYS A 129 -11.91 1.03 5.75
CA LYS A 129 -12.63 2.23 6.22
C LYS A 129 -13.29 1.98 7.56
N GLU A 130 -13.95 0.84 7.70
CA GLU A 130 -14.61 0.45 8.93
C GLU A 130 -13.61 0.29 10.07
N SER A 131 -12.48 -0.38 9.82
CA SER A 131 -11.43 -0.59 10.83
C SER A 131 -10.82 0.73 11.30
N LEU A 132 -10.54 1.66 10.38
CA LEU A 132 -10.01 2.98 10.73
C LEU A 132 -11.01 3.78 11.54
N CYS A 133 -12.29 3.72 11.20
CA CYS A 133 -13.34 4.37 11.96
C CYS A 133 -13.39 3.89 13.41
N ARG A 134 -13.28 2.58 13.61
CA ARG A 134 -13.28 2.00 14.96
C ARG A 134 -12.06 2.45 15.76
N LEU A 135 -10.90 2.51 15.12
CA LEU A 135 -9.67 2.95 15.80
C LEU A 135 -9.71 4.43 16.17
N ARG A 136 -10.31 5.26 15.29
CA ARG A 136 -10.43 6.72 15.53
C ARG A 136 -11.57 7.09 16.47
N GLY A 137 -12.59 6.25 16.52
CA GLY A 137 -13.79 6.50 17.32
C GLY A 137 -13.63 6.28 18.82
N LYS A 138 -12.44 5.95 19.23
CA LYS A 138 -12.08 5.77 20.63
C LYS A 138 -11.36 7.01 21.15
#